data_7847197bdbf0050504b021b7efa69451
#
_entry.id   7847197bdbf0050504b021b7efa69451
#
_cell.length_a   1.000
_cell.length_b   1.000
_cell.length_c   1.000
_cell.angle_alpha   90.00
_cell.angle_beta   90.00
_cell.angle_gamma   90.00
#
_symmetry.space_group_name_H-M   'P 1'
#
loop_
_entity.id
_entity.type
_entity.pdbx_description
1 polymer ?
#
loop_
_entity_poly.entity_id
_entity_poly.type
_entity_poly.pdbx_seq_one_letter_code
_entity_poly.pdbx_strand_id
1 'polypeptide(L)'
;MKEANPILEMSYSFALDVTAAAKVMRTRKEYDLASQFWRAGTSIGANVEEAQAAQSRADFKSKMGIAAKEARETIYWLRLARDADILGAESAESLLTKASSIQKILTSIVKTTSENP
;
A
#
# COMPACT_ATOMS: atom_id res chain seq x y z
N MET A 1 -9.86 -24.45 10.53
CA MET A 1 -9.70 -23.06 10.95
C MET A 1 -8.73 -22.33 10.01
N LYS A 2 -9.11 -21.18 9.59
CA LYS A 2 -8.32 -20.39 8.64
C LYS A 2 -7.15 -19.72 9.36
N GLU A 3 -5.96 -19.85 8.83
CA GLU A 3 -4.79 -19.18 9.39
C GLU A 3 -4.89 -17.66 9.19
N ALA A 4 -4.37 -16.93 10.15
CA ALA A 4 -4.30 -15.48 10.05
C ALA A 4 -3.34 -15.08 8.92
N ASN A 5 -3.70 -14.02 8.19
CA ASN A 5 -2.85 -13.46 7.15
C ASN A 5 -2.71 -11.96 7.39
N PRO A 6 -1.77 -11.57 8.25
CA PRO A 6 -1.65 -10.15 8.66
C PRO A 6 -1.48 -9.17 7.50
N ILE A 7 -0.67 -9.50 6.50
CA ILE A 7 -0.45 -8.57 5.38
C ILE A 7 -1.72 -8.36 4.56
N LEU A 8 -2.52 -9.41 4.41
CA LEU A 8 -3.79 -9.32 3.70
C LEU A 8 -4.74 -8.36 4.42
N GLU A 9 -4.88 -8.52 5.74
CA GLU A 9 -5.74 -7.67 6.56
C GLU A 9 -5.20 -6.24 6.65
N MET A 10 -3.90 -6.07 6.86
CA MET A 10 -3.26 -4.75 6.94
C MET A 10 -3.42 -3.96 5.65
N SER A 11 -3.20 -4.60 4.51
CA SER A 11 -3.27 -3.90 3.21
C SER A 11 -4.69 -3.51 2.85
N TYR A 12 -5.69 -4.31 3.24
CA TYR A 12 -7.09 -3.95 3.04
C TYR A 12 -7.50 -2.78 3.95
N SER A 13 -7.16 -2.86 5.23
CA SER A 13 -7.43 -1.79 6.20
C SER A 13 -6.76 -0.48 5.76
N PHE A 14 -5.53 -0.56 5.28
CA PHE A 14 -4.82 0.61 4.76
C PHE A 14 -5.51 1.19 3.54
N ALA A 15 -6.03 0.35 2.64
CA ALA A 15 -6.78 0.80 1.47
C ALA A 15 -8.02 1.62 1.87
N LEU A 16 -8.67 1.25 2.96
CA LEU A 16 -9.79 2.02 3.51
C LEU A 16 -9.32 3.39 4.01
N ASP A 17 -8.21 3.43 4.72
CA ASP A 17 -7.62 4.70 5.20
C ASP A 17 -7.22 5.60 4.03
N VAL A 18 -6.61 5.03 3.00
CA VAL A 18 -6.23 5.74 1.78
C VAL A 18 -7.46 6.33 1.08
N THR A 19 -8.52 5.54 1.01
CA THR A 19 -9.78 5.99 0.37
C THR A 19 -10.36 7.19 1.11
N ALA A 20 -10.36 7.15 2.45
CA ALA A 20 -10.83 8.27 3.27
C ALA A 20 -9.98 9.53 3.04
N ALA A 21 -8.66 9.39 3.01
CA ALA A 21 -7.74 10.51 2.78
C ALA A 21 -7.89 11.09 1.37
N ALA A 22 -8.07 10.22 0.37
CA ALA A 22 -8.29 10.66 -1.01
C ALA A 22 -9.58 11.47 -1.15
N LYS A 23 -10.63 11.11 -0.42
CA LYS A 23 -11.88 11.90 -0.37
C LYS A 23 -11.63 13.30 0.18
N VAL A 24 -10.83 13.41 1.25
CA VAL A 24 -10.46 14.71 1.82
C VAL A 24 -9.70 15.55 0.79
N MET A 25 -8.76 14.95 0.09
CA MET A 25 -8.00 15.64 -0.96
C MET A 25 -8.92 16.17 -2.06
N ARG A 26 -9.93 15.38 -2.46
CA ARG A 26 -10.90 15.78 -3.49
C ARG A 26 -11.78 16.94 -3.03
N THR A 27 -12.16 17.00 -1.76
CA THR A 27 -12.90 18.15 -1.24
C THR A 27 -12.08 19.44 -1.30
N ARG A 28 -10.76 19.30 -1.29
CA ARG A 28 -9.83 20.43 -1.43
C ARG A 28 -9.44 20.66 -2.89
N LYS A 29 -10.07 19.97 -3.82
CA LYS A 29 -9.84 20.07 -5.27
C LYS A 29 -8.42 19.63 -5.69
N GLU A 30 -7.77 18.79 -4.89
CA GLU A 30 -6.46 18.20 -5.20
C GLU A 30 -6.66 16.89 -5.97
N TYR A 31 -7.30 16.99 -7.13
CA TYR A 31 -7.76 15.83 -7.90
C TYR A 31 -6.61 14.96 -8.46
N ASP A 32 -5.56 15.60 -8.97
CA ASP A 32 -4.44 14.89 -9.58
C ASP A 32 -3.72 14.02 -8.56
N LEU A 33 -3.39 14.63 -7.42
CA LEU A 33 -2.72 13.90 -6.35
C LEU A 33 -3.63 12.84 -5.75
N ALA A 34 -4.91 13.17 -5.52
CA ALA A 34 -5.88 12.21 -4.98
C ALA A 34 -5.96 10.96 -5.84
N SER A 35 -5.98 11.11 -7.17
CA SER A 35 -6.06 9.99 -8.11
C SER A 35 -4.82 9.11 -8.04
N GLN A 36 -3.62 9.70 -8.09
CA GLN A 36 -2.37 8.94 -8.02
C GLN A 36 -2.19 8.23 -6.69
N PHE A 37 -2.47 8.94 -5.60
CA PHE A 37 -2.38 8.39 -4.26
C PHE A 37 -3.38 7.25 -4.05
N TRP A 38 -4.63 7.44 -4.44
CA TRP A 38 -5.68 6.42 -4.30
C TRP A 38 -5.34 5.16 -5.09
N ARG A 39 -4.92 5.34 -6.35
CA ARG A 39 -4.53 4.23 -7.21
C ARG A 39 -3.39 3.42 -6.58
N ALA A 40 -2.31 4.09 -6.19
CA ALA A 40 -1.16 3.42 -5.60
C ALA A 40 -1.52 2.73 -4.28
N GLY A 41 -2.19 3.45 -3.39
CA GLY A 41 -2.53 2.95 -2.06
C GLY A 41 -3.47 1.75 -2.06
N THR A 42 -4.44 1.73 -2.99
CA THR A 42 -5.37 0.59 -3.10
C THR A 42 -4.77 -0.58 -3.88
N SER A 43 -3.81 -0.31 -4.76
CA SER A 43 -3.13 -1.36 -5.53
C SER A 43 -2.28 -2.28 -4.67
N ILE A 44 -1.83 -1.82 -3.51
CA ILE A 44 -1.09 -2.66 -2.56
C ILE A 44 -1.94 -3.87 -2.19
N GLY A 45 -3.11 -3.64 -1.63
CA GLY A 45 -4.02 -4.70 -1.21
C GLY A 45 -4.53 -5.56 -2.36
N ALA A 46 -4.81 -4.93 -3.50
CA ALA A 46 -5.27 -5.66 -4.68
C ALA A 46 -4.24 -6.71 -5.12
N ASN A 47 -2.95 -6.37 -5.13
CA ASN A 47 -1.90 -7.31 -5.49
C ASN A 47 -1.66 -8.37 -4.43
N VAL A 48 -1.78 -8.01 -3.15
CA VAL A 48 -1.69 -8.99 -2.05
C VAL A 48 -2.82 -10.02 -2.18
N GLU A 49 -4.04 -9.56 -2.50
CA GLU A 49 -5.20 -10.46 -2.72
C GLU A 49 -4.93 -11.41 -3.89
N GLU A 50 -4.48 -10.89 -5.02
CA GLU A 50 -4.18 -11.71 -6.20
C GLU A 50 -3.08 -12.72 -5.93
N ALA A 51 -2.09 -12.35 -5.10
CA ALA A 51 -0.99 -13.24 -4.74
C ALA A 51 -1.50 -14.49 -4.00
N GLN A 52 -2.61 -14.40 -3.26
CA GLN A 52 -3.17 -15.54 -2.55
C GLN A 52 -3.68 -16.64 -3.50
N ALA A 53 -4.01 -16.27 -4.73
CA ALA A 53 -4.48 -17.19 -5.76
C ALA A 53 -3.41 -17.48 -6.83
N ALA A 54 -2.15 -17.19 -6.52
CA ALA A 54 -1.05 -17.33 -7.47
C ALA A 54 -0.92 -18.76 -7.97
N GLN A 55 -0.63 -18.91 -9.26
CA GLN A 55 -0.51 -20.20 -9.94
C GLN A 55 0.84 -20.88 -9.68
N SER A 56 1.83 -20.11 -9.22
CA SER A 56 3.17 -20.61 -8.99
C SER A 56 3.87 -19.74 -7.95
N ARG A 57 5.02 -20.21 -7.47
CA ARG A 57 5.87 -19.45 -6.57
C ARG A 57 6.38 -18.16 -7.26
N ALA A 58 6.72 -18.25 -8.53
CA ALA A 58 7.17 -17.10 -9.32
C ALA A 58 6.04 -16.05 -9.47
N ASP A 59 4.82 -16.50 -9.69
CA ASP A 59 3.65 -15.61 -9.78
C ASP A 59 3.37 -14.94 -8.44
N PHE A 60 3.43 -15.70 -7.35
CA PHE A 60 3.28 -15.15 -5.99
C PHE A 60 4.32 -14.05 -5.72
N LYS A 61 5.58 -14.34 -6.01
CA LYS A 61 6.69 -13.38 -5.84
C LYS A 61 6.48 -12.13 -6.68
N SER A 62 6.03 -12.32 -7.93
CA SER A 62 5.74 -11.19 -8.84
C SER A 62 4.67 -10.27 -8.27
N LYS A 63 3.55 -10.84 -7.81
CA LYS A 63 2.45 -10.05 -7.25
C LYS A 63 2.85 -9.32 -5.97
N MET A 64 3.58 -9.99 -5.09
CA MET A 64 4.06 -9.37 -3.86
C MET A 64 5.10 -8.27 -4.15
N GLY A 65 5.92 -8.46 -5.18
CA GLY A 65 6.88 -7.45 -5.65
C GLY A 65 6.18 -6.20 -6.17
N ILE A 66 5.09 -6.37 -6.92
CA ILE A 66 4.28 -5.25 -7.40
C ILE A 66 3.66 -4.51 -6.19
N ALA A 67 3.14 -5.26 -5.21
CA ALA A 67 2.59 -4.65 -4.00
C ALA A 67 3.64 -3.81 -3.27
N ALA A 68 4.88 -4.32 -3.13
CA ALA A 68 5.97 -3.59 -2.50
C ALA A 68 6.32 -2.30 -3.26
N LYS A 69 6.31 -2.36 -4.58
CA LYS A 69 6.54 -1.20 -5.45
C LYS A 69 5.45 -0.14 -5.24
N GLU A 70 4.20 -0.57 -5.19
CA GLU A 70 3.05 0.32 -4.98
C GLU A 70 3.10 0.96 -3.58
N ALA A 71 3.59 0.24 -2.58
CA ALA A 71 3.78 0.79 -1.24
C ALA A 71 4.81 1.92 -1.25
N ARG A 72 5.92 1.78 -1.98
CA ARG A 72 6.92 2.84 -2.15
C ARG A 72 6.33 4.06 -2.82
N GLU A 73 5.55 3.86 -3.88
CA GLU A 73 4.88 4.96 -4.59
C GLU A 73 3.91 5.69 -3.67
N THR A 74 3.16 4.94 -2.85
CA THR A 74 2.22 5.51 -1.88
C THR A 74 2.96 6.40 -0.86
N ILE A 75 4.11 5.95 -0.39
CA ILE A 75 4.94 6.72 0.54
C ILE A 75 5.38 8.03 -0.11
N TYR A 76 5.76 7.99 -1.37
CA TYR A 76 6.13 9.19 -2.12
C TYR A 76 4.98 10.20 -2.15
N TRP A 77 3.77 9.76 -2.51
CA TRP A 77 2.61 10.65 -2.56
C TRP A 77 2.24 11.21 -1.18
N LEU A 78 2.40 10.41 -0.12
CA LEU A 78 2.13 10.85 1.24
C LEU A 78 3.13 11.92 1.70
N ARG A 79 4.41 11.73 1.38
CA ARG A 79 5.44 12.73 1.69
C ARG A 79 5.14 14.04 0.98
N LEU A 80 4.78 13.96 -0.28
CA LEU A 80 4.42 15.13 -1.07
C LEU A 80 3.19 15.84 -0.50
N ALA A 81 2.16 15.08 -0.17
CA ALA A 81 0.93 15.63 0.41
C ALA A 81 1.19 16.33 1.75
N ARG A 82 2.07 15.76 2.58
CA ARG A 82 2.46 16.36 3.86
C ARG A 82 3.23 17.66 3.63
N ASP A 83 4.27 17.60 2.81
CA ASP A 83 5.21 18.70 2.65
C ASP A 83 4.61 19.87 1.85
N ALA A 84 3.64 19.59 1.00
CA ALA A 84 2.91 20.61 0.24
C ALA A 84 1.64 21.11 0.95
N ASP A 85 1.43 20.69 2.20
CA ASP A 85 0.25 21.08 3.01
C ASP A 85 -1.10 20.70 2.37
N ILE A 86 -1.11 19.60 1.62
CA ILE A 86 -2.33 19.08 0.99
C ILE A 86 -3.11 18.20 1.97
N LEU A 87 -2.39 17.50 2.83
CA LEU A 87 -2.95 16.63 3.87
C LEU A 87 -2.37 17.09 5.22
N GLY A 88 -3.18 17.11 6.25
CA GLY A 88 -2.71 17.50 7.59
C GLY A 88 -1.55 16.62 8.04
N ALA A 89 -0.58 17.25 8.74
CA ALA A 89 0.65 16.57 9.16
C ALA A 89 0.37 15.30 9.98
N GLU A 90 -0.57 15.36 10.91
CA GLU A 90 -0.91 14.22 11.77
C GLU A 90 -1.48 13.05 10.95
N SER A 91 -2.41 13.34 10.03
CA SER A 91 -2.97 12.31 9.14
C SER A 91 -1.90 11.72 8.23
N ALA A 92 -1.05 12.58 7.65
CA ALA A 92 0.04 12.13 6.78
C ALA A 92 1.02 11.22 7.53
N GLU A 93 1.42 11.60 8.74
CA GLU A 93 2.37 10.80 9.55
C GLU A 93 1.77 9.45 9.94
N SER A 94 0.49 9.41 10.29
CA SER A 94 -0.22 8.16 10.59
C SER A 94 -0.19 7.21 9.39
N LEU A 95 -0.52 7.72 8.22
CA LEU A 95 -0.52 6.93 6.98
C LEU A 95 0.89 6.51 6.57
N LEU A 96 1.88 7.39 6.75
CA LEU A 96 3.28 7.07 6.46
C LEU A 96 3.79 5.94 7.33
N THR A 97 3.45 5.94 8.62
CA THR A 97 3.83 4.86 9.53
C THR A 97 3.26 3.53 9.07
N LYS A 98 1.97 3.51 8.72
CA LYS A 98 1.29 2.30 8.23
C LYS A 98 1.89 1.81 6.91
N ALA A 99 2.09 2.72 5.96
CA ALA A 99 2.66 2.38 4.65
C ALA A 99 4.07 1.83 4.78
N SER A 100 4.89 2.40 5.66
CA SER A 100 6.25 1.95 5.91
C SER A 100 6.28 0.54 6.51
N SER A 101 5.39 0.25 7.45
CA SER A 101 5.26 -1.08 8.04
C SER A 101 4.88 -2.11 6.98
N ILE A 102 3.90 -1.78 6.14
CA ILE A 102 3.45 -2.65 5.05
C ILE A 102 4.60 -2.91 4.07
N GLN A 103 5.30 -1.86 3.68
CA GLN A 103 6.42 -1.97 2.74
C GLN A 103 7.53 -2.88 3.25
N LYS A 104 7.86 -2.78 4.53
CA LYS A 104 8.89 -3.64 5.15
C LYS A 104 8.47 -5.10 5.13
N ILE A 105 7.22 -5.39 5.46
CA ILE A 105 6.68 -6.74 5.46
C ILE A 105 6.71 -7.32 4.03
N LEU A 106 6.26 -6.55 3.05
CA LEU A 106 6.23 -6.99 1.65
C LEU A 106 7.64 -7.25 1.11
N THR A 107 8.58 -6.36 1.41
CA THR A 107 9.98 -6.53 1.00
C THR A 107 10.57 -7.79 1.61
N SER A 108 10.27 -8.06 2.88
CA SER A 108 10.71 -9.27 3.57
C SER A 108 10.13 -10.53 2.93
N ILE A 109 8.85 -10.52 2.57
CA ILE A 109 8.19 -11.65 1.90
C ILE A 109 8.85 -11.94 0.54
N VAL A 110 9.09 -10.90 -0.25
CA VAL A 110 9.73 -11.05 -1.57
C VAL A 110 11.13 -11.63 -1.42
N LYS A 111 11.90 -11.13 -0.46
CA LYS A 111 13.24 -11.61 -0.17
C LYS A 111 13.24 -13.08 0.23
N THR A 112 12.37 -13.45 1.17
CA THR A 112 12.24 -14.84 1.65
C THR A 112 11.85 -15.78 0.50
N THR A 113 10.91 -15.35 -0.34
CA THR A 113 10.47 -16.14 -1.49
C THR A 113 11.62 -16.35 -2.49
N SER A 114 12.49 -15.36 -2.66
CA SER A 114 13.67 -15.46 -3.54
C SER A 114 14.74 -16.42 -3.00
N GLU A 115 14.92 -16.43 -1.67
CA GLU A 115 15.96 -17.24 -1.00
C GLU A 115 15.56 -18.70 -0.80
N ASN A 116 14.26 -19.01 -0.82
CA ASN A 116 13.72 -20.34 -0.59
C ASN A 116 12.97 -20.83 -1.83
N PRO A 117 13.71 -21.24 -2.88
CA PRO A 117 13.09 -21.70 -4.14
C PRO A 117 12.30 -23.01 -3.97
#